data_35ea03ca3395b751b5ac087589fe79c6
#
_entry.id   35ea03ca3395b751b5ac087589fe79c6
#
_cell.length_a   1.000
_cell.length_b   1.000
_cell.length_c   1.000
_cell.angle_alpha   90.00
_cell.angle_beta   90.00
_cell.angle_gamma   90.00
#
_symmetry.space_group_name_H-M   'P 1'
#
loop_
_entity.id
_entity.type
_entity.pdbx_description
1 polymer ?
#
loop_
_entity_poly.entity_id
_entity_poly.type
_entity_poly.pdbx_seq_one_letter_code
_entity_poly.pdbx_strand_id
1 'polypeptide(L)'
;MAEKKIFPGAMQLFNSARLYRTIPALSAALISAEPVFLKEIKNMVTIRLSRSGSKKRPYYFISVADSRVSRDGRFIERLGFFNPVARGADEKLRLDLERYDYWTRQGAQCSDRVAQLVKDARKLAASTPGEEAAA
;
A
#
# COMPACT_ATOMS: atom_id res chain seq x y z
N MET A 1 7.42 67.81 -39.20
CA MET A 1 7.74 68.75 -38.12
C MET A 1 7.55 67.96 -36.80
N ALA A 2 8.68 67.60 -36.31
CA ALA A 2 9.20 67.86 -34.96
C ALA A 2 8.35 67.12 -33.84
N GLU A 3 8.86 66.52 -32.90
CA GLU A 3 10.16 66.48 -32.22
C GLU A 3 10.28 65.20 -31.41
N LYS A 4 11.46 64.67 -31.46
CA LYS A 4 11.93 63.58 -30.55
C LYS A 4 12.09 64.20 -29.16
N LYS A 5 11.41 63.59 -28.15
CA LYS A 5 11.84 63.75 -26.76
C LYS A 5 12.52 62.48 -26.31
N ILE A 6 13.79 62.56 -26.35
CA ILE A 6 14.77 61.73 -25.71
C ILE A 6 14.66 61.98 -24.22
N PHE A 7 14.31 60.92 -23.43
CA PHE A 7 14.59 60.91 -22.01
C PHE A 7 15.87 60.13 -21.77
N PRO A 8 16.92 60.80 -21.31
CA PRO A 8 18.07 60.11 -20.77
C PRO A 8 17.89 59.96 -19.26
N GLY A 9 18.22 58.84 -18.80
CA GLY A 9 18.53 58.75 -17.40
C GLY A 9 17.64 57.81 -16.61
N ALA A 10 18.15 56.66 -16.40
CA ALA A 10 18.30 56.09 -15.06
C ALA A 10 18.95 54.73 -15.20
N MET A 11 20.17 54.81 -15.47
CA MET A 11 21.13 53.77 -15.12
C MET A 11 21.35 53.87 -13.62
N GLN A 12 20.72 53.00 -12.88
CA GLN A 12 21.09 52.61 -11.52
C GLN A 12 20.55 51.19 -11.37
N LEU A 13 21.28 50.17 -11.81
CA LEU A 13 22.28 49.46 -11.05
C LEU A 13 21.87 49.27 -9.56
N PHE A 14 20.83 48.50 -9.33
CA PHE A 14 20.72 47.82 -8.07
C PHE A 14 21.34 46.46 -8.22
N ASN A 15 22.64 46.48 -7.95
CA ASN A 15 23.47 45.35 -7.68
C ASN A 15 23.07 44.78 -6.30
N SER A 16 21.97 44.10 -6.25
CA SER A 16 21.55 43.34 -5.06
C SER A 16 21.73 41.81 -5.23
N ALA A 17 22.73 41.44 -6.03
CA ALA A 17 23.19 40.09 -6.16
C ALA A 17 24.09 39.63 -5.00
N ARG A 18 24.01 40.28 -3.84
CA ARG A 18 24.93 39.98 -2.70
C ARG A 18 24.27 39.52 -1.41
N LEU A 19 22.99 39.26 -1.41
CA LEU A 19 22.27 38.86 -0.19
C LEU A 19 21.71 37.43 -0.16
N TYR A 20 21.93 36.64 -1.21
CA TYR A 20 21.44 35.24 -1.22
C TYR A 20 22.55 34.18 -1.07
N ARG A 21 23.70 34.60 -0.53
CA ARG A 21 24.87 33.69 -0.46
C ARG A 21 25.06 33.02 0.89
N THR A 22 24.02 32.97 1.74
CA THR A 22 24.22 32.43 3.08
C THR A 22 23.08 31.52 3.56
N ILE A 23 22.39 30.79 2.67
CA ILE A 23 21.53 29.70 3.10
C ILE A 23 21.63 28.50 2.14
N PRO A 24 22.74 27.77 2.13
CA PRO A 24 22.77 26.46 1.49
C PRO A 24 22.76 25.29 2.47
N ALA A 25 22.51 25.50 3.76
CA ALA A 25 22.67 24.42 4.74
C ALA A 25 21.38 23.97 5.44
N LEU A 26 20.23 24.60 5.15
CA LEU A 26 18.97 24.21 5.79
C LEU A 26 17.97 23.49 4.86
N SER A 27 18.23 23.42 3.57
CA SER A 27 17.27 22.77 2.64
C SER A 27 17.55 21.28 2.38
N ALA A 28 18.73 20.80 2.68
CA ALA A 28 19.06 19.38 2.48
C ALA A 28 18.63 18.46 3.64
N ALA A 29 18.42 19.01 4.84
CA ALA A 29 17.99 18.24 5.99
C ALA A 29 16.47 18.05 6.10
N LEU A 30 15.70 18.78 5.29
CA LEU A 30 14.22 18.75 5.31
C LEU A 30 13.61 17.79 4.29
N ILE A 31 14.43 17.18 3.43
CA ILE A 31 13.94 16.27 2.36
C ILE A 31 14.03 14.80 2.79
N SER A 32 14.76 14.48 3.85
CA SER A 32 14.87 13.11 4.35
C SER A 32 14.03 12.82 5.60
N ALA A 33 13.26 13.79 6.08
CA ALA A 33 12.21 13.50 7.05
C ALA A 33 10.98 13.01 6.28
N GLU A 34 10.99 11.78 5.85
CA GLU A 34 9.74 11.06 5.60
C GLU A 34 8.88 11.28 6.84
N PRO A 35 7.72 11.92 6.72
CA PRO A 35 6.91 12.20 7.89
C PRO A 35 6.54 10.85 8.51
N VAL A 36 7.04 10.60 9.69
CA VAL A 36 6.78 9.40 10.50
C VAL A 36 5.28 9.14 10.59
N PHE A 37 4.48 10.21 10.48
CA PHE A 37 3.03 10.18 10.41
C PHE A 37 2.46 9.42 9.20
N LEU A 38 3.09 9.50 8.01
CA LEU A 38 2.65 8.73 6.84
C LEU A 38 3.01 7.24 6.97
N LYS A 39 4.03 6.91 7.75
CA LYS A 39 4.42 5.53 8.00
C LYS A 39 3.46 4.84 8.97
N GLU A 40 2.91 5.58 9.94
CA GLU A 40 1.92 5.05 10.88
C GLU A 40 0.55 4.85 10.23
N ILE A 41 0.14 5.70 9.28
CA ILE A 41 -1.14 5.52 8.56
C ILE A 41 -1.08 4.31 7.63
N LYS A 42 0.08 4.00 7.03
CA LYS A 42 0.26 2.81 6.18
C LYS A 42 0.10 1.48 6.94
N ASN A 43 0.28 1.49 8.25
CA ASN A 43 0.27 0.27 9.06
C ASN A 43 -1.07 0.00 9.76
N MET A 44 -2.12 0.77 9.44
CA MET A 44 -3.42 0.59 10.10
C MET A 44 -4.23 -0.57 9.52
N VAL A 45 -3.99 -0.95 8.28
CA VAL A 45 -4.71 -2.05 7.62
C VAL A 45 -3.78 -3.25 7.45
N THR A 46 -4.24 -4.40 7.92
CA THR A 46 -3.48 -5.66 7.85
C THR A 46 -4.31 -6.76 7.20
N ILE A 47 -3.66 -7.55 6.36
CA ILE A 47 -4.23 -8.77 5.79
C ILE A 47 -3.75 -9.95 6.64
N ARG A 48 -4.68 -10.59 7.32
CA ARG A 48 -4.38 -11.62 8.31
C ARG A 48 -5.37 -12.77 8.30
N LEU A 49 -4.99 -13.86 8.95
CA LEU A 49 -5.84 -15.03 9.16
C LEU A 49 -6.70 -14.82 10.42
N SER A 50 -8.00 -14.93 10.29
CA SER A 50 -8.91 -15.08 11.42
C SER A 50 -9.31 -16.55 11.55
N ARG A 51 -9.30 -17.07 12.78
CA ARG A 51 -9.64 -18.46 13.04
C ARG A 51 -11.13 -18.63 13.20
N SER A 52 -11.65 -19.62 12.49
CA SER A 52 -13.02 -20.10 12.61
C SER A 52 -13.00 -21.64 12.73
N GLY A 53 -14.16 -22.24 12.75
CA GLY A 53 -14.29 -23.69 12.85
C GLY A 53 -14.33 -24.20 14.28
N SER A 54 -14.48 -25.51 14.43
CA SER A 54 -14.66 -26.17 15.70
C SER A 54 -13.34 -26.65 16.34
N LYS A 55 -13.42 -27.20 17.55
CA LYS A 55 -12.29 -27.83 18.22
C LYS A 55 -11.76 -29.00 17.35
N LYS A 56 -10.46 -29.04 17.14
CA LYS A 56 -9.74 -30.03 16.29
C LYS A 56 -10.01 -29.92 14.77
N ARG A 57 -10.89 -29.02 14.30
CA ARG A 57 -11.11 -28.74 12.87
C ARG A 57 -10.93 -27.23 12.62
N PRO A 58 -9.68 -26.74 12.54
CA PRO A 58 -9.43 -25.35 12.28
C PRO A 58 -9.79 -24.99 10.84
N TYR A 59 -10.39 -23.83 10.69
CA TYR A 59 -10.69 -23.20 9.42
C TYR A 59 -10.29 -21.74 9.52
N TYR A 60 -9.65 -21.20 8.52
CA TYR A 60 -9.13 -19.82 8.55
C TYR A 60 -9.71 -19.00 7.43
N PHE A 61 -10.19 -17.81 7.77
CA PHE A 61 -10.52 -16.80 6.79
C PHE A 61 -9.34 -15.87 6.59
N ILE A 62 -9.09 -15.50 5.32
CA ILE A 62 -8.14 -14.47 4.96
C ILE A 62 -8.93 -13.17 4.91
N SER A 63 -8.65 -12.24 5.83
CA SER A 63 -9.43 -11.02 6.00
C SER A 63 -8.53 -9.79 6.08
N VAL A 64 -9.05 -8.70 5.56
CA VAL A 64 -8.49 -7.35 5.69
C VAL A 64 -9.11 -6.71 6.91
N ALA A 65 -8.31 -6.29 7.86
CA ALA A 65 -8.78 -5.68 9.09
C ALA A 65 -7.85 -4.55 9.56
N ASP A 66 -8.38 -3.68 10.41
CA ASP A 66 -7.55 -2.72 11.13
C ASP A 66 -6.62 -3.46 12.11
N SER A 67 -5.37 -3.04 12.18
CA SER A 67 -4.35 -3.60 13.08
C SER A 67 -4.73 -3.53 14.55
N ARG A 68 -5.55 -2.56 14.94
CA ARG A 68 -6.01 -2.33 16.32
C ARG A 68 -7.09 -3.31 16.76
N VAL A 69 -7.80 -3.92 15.82
CA VAL A 69 -8.90 -4.86 16.11
C VAL A 69 -8.34 -6.23 16.44
N SER A 70 -8.99 -6.96 17.36
CA SER A 70 -8.62 -8.33 17.71
C SER A 70 -8.64 -9.26 16.48
N ARG A 71 -7.87 -10.35 16.52
CA ARG A 71 -7.68 -11.27 15.38
C ARG A 71 -8.99 -11.74 14.75
N ASP A 72 -9.96 -12.13 15.58
CA ASP A 72 -11.24 -12.70 15.14
C ASP A 72 -12.39 -11.68 15.25
N GLY A 73 -12.04 -10.38 15.42
CA GLY A 73 -12.99 -9.28 15.51
C GLY A 73 -13.48 -8.77 14.16
N ARG A 74 -13.93 -7.51 14.17
CA ARG A 74 -14.45 -6.86 12.97
C ARG A 74 -13.39 -6.82 11.86
N PHE A 75 -13.78 -7.16 10.66
CA PHE A 75 -12.98 -7.06 9.45
C PHE A 75 -13.63 -6.08 8.46
N ILE A 76 -12.83 -5.58 7.52
CA ILE A 76 -13.27 -4.68 6.45
C ILE A 76 -13.79 -5.51 5.27
N GLU A 77 -12.98 -6.48 4.84
CA GLU A 77 -13.28 -7.35 3.71
C GLU A 77 -12.72 -8.75 3.94
N ARG A 78 -13.38 -9.75 3.39
CA ARG A 78 -12.91 -11.14 3.37
C ARG A 78 -12.42 -11.47 1.96
N LEU A 79 -11.15 -11.83 1.84
CA LEU A 79 -10.50 -12.15 0.57
C LEU A 79 -10.59 -13.63 0.20
N GLY A 80 -10.82 -14.49 1.18
CA GLY A 80 -10.87 -15.92 0.94
C GLY A 80 -10.78 -16.75 2.20
N PHE A 81 -10.45 -18.04 2.02
CA PHE A 81 -10.30 -18.96 3.13
C PHE A 81 -9.14 -19.95 2.91
N PHE A 82 -8.70 -20.52 4.01
CA PHE A 82 -7.70 -21.57 4.04
C PHE A 82 -8.15 -22.71 4.98
N ASN A 83 -8.25 -23.91 4.44
CA ASN A 83 -8.58 -25.12 5.18
C ASN A 83 -7.36 -26.04 5.26
N PRO A 84 -6.64 -26.10 6.41
CA PRO A 84 -5.46 -26.95 6.55
C PRO A 84 -5.79 -28.45 6.65
N VAL A 85 -7.05 -28.79 6.95
CA VAL A 85 -7.51 -30.15 7.17
C VAL A 85 -8.28 -30.71 5.97
N ALA A 86 -8.28 -29.98 4.86
CA ALA A 86 -8.94 -30.38 3.62
C ALA A 86 -8.49 -31.78 3.18
N ARG A 87 -9.46 -32.65 2.84
CA ARG A 87 -9.21 -34.01 2.37
C ARG A 87 -10.05 -34.30 1.12
N GLY A 88 -9.43 -35.02 0.20
CA GLY A 88 -10.11 -35.41 -1.04
C GLY A 88 -10.51 -34.25 -1.90
N ALA A 89 -11.79 -34.07 -2.18
CA ALA A 89 -12.34 -33.02 -3.04
C ALA A 89 -12.53 -31.66 -2.35
N ASP A 90 -12.18 -31.53 -1.06
CA ASP A 90 -12.32 -30.26 -0.37
C ASP A 90 -11.32 -29.23 -0.87
N GLU A 91 -11.77 -28.01 -1.10
CA GLU A 91 -10.88 -26.90 -1.44
C GLU A 91 -9.97 -26.55 -0.24
N LYS A 92 -8.67 -26.60 -0.46
CA LYS A 92 -7.68 -26.27 0.56
C LYS A 92 -7.48 -24.77 0.71
N LEU A 93 -7.50 -24.04 -0.40
CA LEU A 93 -7.20 -22.62 -0.45
C LEU A 93 -8.02 -21.96 -1.57
N ARG A 94 -8.78 -20.94 -1.20
CA ARG A 94 -9.45 -20.05 -2.13
C ARG A 94 -9.08 -18.62 -1.76
N LEU A 95 -8.56 -17.87 -2.70
CA LEU A 95 -8.11 -16.50 -2.49
C LEU A 95 -8.37 -15.66 -3.72
N ASP A 96 -9.02 -14.54 -3.52
CA ASP A 96 -9.17 -13.50 -4.53
C ASP A 96 -7.87 -12.69 -4.64
N LEU A 97 -7.12 -12.96 -5.71
CA LEU A 97 -5.82 -12.33 -5.96
C LEU A 97 -5.98 -10.87 -6.37
N GLU A 98 -7.04 -10.52 -7.09
CA GLU A 98 -7.27 -9.14 -7.54
C GLU A 98 -7.53 -8.22 -6.36
N ARG A 99 -8.39 -8.65 -5.44
CA ARG A 99 -8.69 -7.91 -4.22
C ARG A 99 -7.48 -7.84 -3.28
N TYR A 100 -6.71 -8.91 -3.20
CA TYR A 100 -5.45 -8.90 -2.45
C TYR A 100 -4.46 -7.86 -3.01
N ASP A 101 -4.26 -7.82 -4.32
CA ASP A 101 -3.35 -6.87 -4.96
C ASP A 101 -3.86 -5.43 -4.82
N TYR A 102 -5.18 -5.21 -4.88
CA TYR A 102 -5.79 -3.91 -4.60
C TYR A 102 -5.40 -3.41 -3.20
N TRP A 103 -5.62 -4.20 -2.15
CA TRP A 103 -5.31 -3.82 -0.78
C TRP A 103 -3.81 -3.62 -0.54
N THR A 104 -2.98 -4.43 -1.17
CA THR A 104 -1.53 -4.28 -1.10
C THR A 104 -1.08 -2.96 -1.73
N ARG A 105 -1.68 -2.54 -2.85
CA ARG A 105 -1.44 -1.22 -3.47
C ARG A 105 -1.89 -0.07 -2.60
N GLN A 106 -2.95 -0.25 -1.82
CA GLN A 106 -3.40 0.72 -0.82
C GLN A 106 -2.50 0.79 0.42
N GLY A 107 -1.51 -0.07 0.51
CA GLY A 107 -0.53 -0.09 1.59
C GLY A 107 -0.91 -0.99 2.76
N ALA A 108 -1.82 -1.94 2.60
CA ALA A 108 -2.11 -2.94 3.60
C ALA A 108 -0.90 -3.86 3.83
N GLN A 109 -0.58 -4.10 5.09
CA GLN A 109 0.47 -5.03 5.48
C GLN A 109 -0.04 -6.46 5.50
N CYS A 110 0.68 -7.34 4.85
CA CYS A 110 0.39 -8.77 4.83
C CYS A 110 1.16 -9.48 5.93
N SER A 111 0.50 -10.39 6.66
CA SER A 111 1.18 -11.27 7.59
C SER A 111 1.99 -12.34 6.83
N ASP A 112 3.11 -12.82 7.40
CA ASP A 112 4.03 -13.78 6.77
C ASP A 112 3.31 -15.04 6.29
N ARG A 113 2.36 -15.54 7.06
CA ARG A 113 1.59 -16.73 6.69
C ARG A 113 0.69 -16.48 5.49
N VAL A 114 0.03 -15.31 5.41
CA VAL A 114 -0.78 -14.95 4.25
C VAL A 114 0.12 -14.78 3.02
N ALA A 115 1.30 -14.19 3.16
CA ALA A 115 2.24 -14.06 2.05
C ALA A 115 2.65 -15.42 1.45
N GLN A 116 2.82 -16.45 2.29
CA GLN A 116 3.05 -17.82 1.83
C GLN A 116 1.85 -18.38 1.08
N LEU A 117 0.64 -18.22 1.62
CA LEU A 117 -0.60 -18.70 1.00
C LEU A 117 -0.87 -18.01 -0.36
N VAL A 118 -0.55 -16.73 -0.49
CA VAL A 118 -0.63 -15.99 -1.76
C VAL A 118 0.30 -16.59 -2.80
N LYS A 119 1.54 -16.94 -2.41
CA LYS A 119 2.48 -17.61 -3.32
C LYS A 119 1.95 -18.98 -3.77
N ASP A 120 1.36 -19.71 -2.86
CA ASP A 120 0.77 -21.03 -3.18
C ASP A 120 -0.47 -20.87 -4.08
N ALA A 121 -1.33 -19.88 -3.83
CA ALA A 121 -2.49 -19.57 -4.66
C ALA A 121 -2.07 -19.17 -6.09
N ARG A 122 -1.04 -18.35 -6.22
CA ARG A 122 -0.50 -17.96 -7.55
C ARG A 122 0.09 -19.15 -8.31
N LYS A 123 0.73 -20.09 -7.62
CA LYS A 123 1.22 -21.33 -8.24
C LYS A 123 0.05 -22.20 -8.73
N LEU A 124 -1.00 -22.34 -7.92
CA LEU A 124 -2.20 -23.09 -8.31
C LEU A 124 -2.89 -22.44 -9.51
N ALA A 125 -3.08 -21.12 -9.51
CA ALA A 125 -3.64 -20.38 -10.64
C ALA A 125 -2.80 -20.52 -11.92
N ALA A 126 -1.47 -20.57 -11.80
CA ALA A 126 -0.58 -20.80 -12.93
C ALA A 126 -0.60 -22.24 -13.45
N SER A 127 -0.96 -23.22 -12.60
CA SER A 127 -1.06 -24.63 -12.98
C SER A 127 -2.43 -25.02 -13.54
N THR A 128 -3.44 -24.14 -13.41
CA THR A 128 -4.79 -24.32 -13.99
C THR A 128 -5.04 -23.21 -15.04
N PRO A 129 -4.48 -23.28 -16.24
CA PRO A 129 -4.82 -22.35 -17.29
C PRO A 129 -6.16 -22.76 -17.89
N GLY A 130 -7.22 -22.12 -17.48
CA GLY A 130 -8.44 -22.11 -18.27
C GLY A 130 -9.67 -22.82 -17.71
N GLU A 131 -10.24 -22.32 -16.61
CA GLU A 131 -11.64 -22.65 -16.30
C GLU A 131 -12.35 -21.53 -15.54
N GLU A 132 -12.19 -20.28 -16.00
CA GLU A 132 -12.98 -19.16 -15.46
C GLU A 132 -13.34 -18.12 -16.54
N ALA A 133 -13.87 -18.62 -17.66
CA ALA A 133 -14.50 -17.77 -18.67
C ALA A 133 -15.74 -18.44 -19.24
N ALA A 134 -16.66 -18.88 -18.39
CA ALA A 134 -18.02 -19.27 -18.81
C ALA A 134 -18.95 -19.36 -17.60
N ALA A 135 -19.47 -18.25 -17.15
CA ALA A 135 -20.78 -18.17 -16.50
C ALA A 135 -21.24 -16.71 -16.49
#